data_fd297ba2d88afc61bf40059bcc337d09
#
_entry.id   fd297ba2d88afc61bf40059bcc337d09
#
_cell.length_a   1.000
_cell.length_b   1.000
_cell.length_c   1.000
_cell.angle_alpha   90.00
_cell.angle_beta   90.00
_cell.angle_gamma   90.00
#
_symmetry.space_group_name_H-M   'P 1'
#
loop_
_entity.id
_entity.type
_entity.pdbx_description
1 polymer ?
#
loop_
_entity_poly.entity_id
_entity_poly.type
_entity_poly.pdbx_seq_one_letter_code
_entity_poly.pdbx_strand_id
1 'polypeptide(L)'
;MSDAIKHECGLALIRLRKPFSFYQQKYKTALYGLNKLYLLMEKQHNRGQDGAGIAAVKLNTEPGYPFMYRLRSNASQSIAQVFGQIANEIEEVESYQPDIKNYPGLLKGHIPAMGELLLGHLRYGTQGKNDVNYCHPFIKKNTIPARNLTLAGNFNLVNTEELFDLLNIMPGDFQKQSDLAAMMEVIHHFLVKADEDNPGNINISAVLKKAVSMFDGGFHVGGLVGNGDCFVMRDAHGIRPSYYYINDEIVVAASERVAIRTAFNVAENDVLELMPGCALIVKADGRCTVEQIVPALERKACSFERIYFSRGNDERIYKERNALGYNLSSI
;
A
#
# COMPACT_ATOMS: atom_id res chain seq x y z
N MET A 1 -6.52 -29.89 16.48
CA MET A 1 -6.89 -29.05 15.30
C MET A 1 -5.95 -27.87 15.32
N SER A 2 -5.08 -27.73 14.32
CA SER A 2 -4.25 -26.53 14.22
C SER A 2 -5.17 -25.37 13.89
N ASP A 3 -5.06 -24.28 14.65
CA ASP A 3 -5.74 -23.03 14.30
C ASP A 3 -5.40 -22.65 12.86
N ALA A 4 -6.43 -22.27 12.10
CA ALA A 4 -6.20 -21.80 10.75
C ALA A 4 -5.24 -20.60 10.80
N ILE A 5 -4.14 -20.67 10.02
CA ILE A 5 -3.18 -19.57 9.90
C ILE A 5 -3.94 -18.38 9.35
N LYS A 6 -4.03 -17.32 10.17
CA LYS A 6 -4.80 -16.12 9.85
C LYS A 6 -3.84 -14.94 9.84
N HIS A 7 -3.95 -14.04 8.86
CA HIS A 7 -3.34 -12.70 8.85
C HIS A 7 -2.10 -12.49 7.97
N GLU A 8 -2.21 -12.70 6.65
CA GLU A 8 -1.14 -12.22 5.76
C GLU A 8 -1.72 -11.56 4.52
N CYS A 9 -1.64 -10.24 4.46
CA CYS A 9 -2.05 -9.44 3.31
C CYS A 9 -0.84 -9.04 2.47
N GLY A 10 -1.07 -8.70 1.19
CA GLY A 10 -0.07 -8.10 0.30
C GLY A 10 -0.28 -6.60 0.14
N LEU A 11 0.77 -5.81 0.29
CA LEU A 11 0.78 -4.38 0.03
C LEU A 11 1.68 -4.06 -1.14
N ALA A 12 1.28 -3.12 -1.99
CA ALA A 12 2.09 -2.54 -3.05
C ALA A 12 1.84 -1.03 -3.13
N LEU A 13 2.90 -0.23 -3.17
CA LEU A 13 2.84 1.21 -3.37
C LEU A 13 3.78 1.60 -4.51
N ILE A 14 3.30 2.46 -5.41
CA ILE A 14 4.11 3.07 -6.47
C ILE A 14 3.92 4.59 -6.43
N ARG A 15 5.01 5.34 -6.50
CA ARG A 15 5.05 6.77 -6.80
C ARG A 15 5.82 6.99 -8.09
N LEU A 16 5.13 7.47 -9.11
CA LEU A 16 5.72 7.88 -10.39
C LEU A 16 6.38 9.25 -10.23
N ARG A 17 7.69 9.37 -10.46
CA ARG A 17 8.48 10.61 -10.24
C ARG A 17 8.60 11.48 -11.48
N LYS A 18 8.21 10.97 -12.65
CA LYS A 18 8.22 11.66 -13.92
C LYS A 18 6.79 11.89 -14.43
N PRO A 19 6.57 12.81 -15.36
CA PRO A 19 5.26 12.97 -15.98
C PRO A 19 4.88 11.75 -16.84
N PHE A 20 3.59 11.51 -17.06
CA PHE A 20 3.10 10.37 -17.85
C PHE A 20 3.66 10.33 -19.28
N SER A 21 3.94 11.50 -19.89
CA SER A 21 4.59 11.58 -21.19
C SER A 21 5.98 10.94 -21.23
N PHE A 22 6.74 11.01 -20.13
CA PHE A 22 8.02 10.32 -20.01
C PHE A 22 7.85 8.81 -20.14
N TYR A 23 6.87 8.22 -19.44
CA TYR A 23 6.62 6.78 -19.48
C TYR A 23 6.08 6.35 -20.84
N GLN A 24 5.21 7.17 -21.46
CA GLN A 24 4.74 6.97 -22.82
C GLN A 24 5.92 6.91 -23.81
N GLN A 25 6.86 7.82 -23.72
CA GLN A 25 8.03 7.88 -24.60
C GLN A 25 8.96 6.68 -24.37
N LYS A 26 9.31 6.41 -23.12
CA LYS A 26 10.31 5.39 -22.74
C LYS A 26 9.76 3.97 -22.82
N TYR A 27 8.57 3.73 -22.29
CA TYR A 27 7.96 2.40 -22.13
C TYR A 27 6.81 2.16 -23.10
N LYS A 28 6.54 3.09 -24.03
CA LYS A 28 5.47 3.01 -25.03
C LYS A 28 4.06 2.92 -24.45
N THR A 29 3.88 3.32 -23.20
CA THR A 29 2.57 3.38 -22.54
C THR A 29 2.53 4.41 -21.41
N ALA A 30 1.48 5.22 -21.38
CA ALA A 30 1.18 6.10 -20.26
C ALA A 30 0.63 5.32 -19.04
N LEU A 31 0.17 4.08 -19.23
CA LEU A 31 -0.37 3.21 -18.20
C LEU A 31 0.72 2.46 -17.40
N TYR A 32 1.98 2.86 -17.54
CA TYR A 32 3.13 2.20 -16.92
C TYR A 32 2.92 1.92 -15.43
N GLY A 33 2.45 2.91 -14.67
CA GLY A 33 2.21 2.76 -13.22
C GLY A 33 1.16 1.69 -12.91
N LEU A 34 0.03 1.70 -13.62
CA LEU A 34 -1.05 0.71 -13.46
C LEU A 34 -0.59 -0.69 -13.85
N ASN A 35 0.14 -0.82 -14.96
CA ASN A 35 0.69 -2.10 -15.41
C ASN A 35 1.69 -2.66 -14.40
N LYS A 36 2.52 -1.80 -13.79
CA LYS A 36 3.46 -2.21 -12.74
C LYS A 36 2.77 -2.56 -11.43
N LEU A 37 1.71 -1.83 -11.06
CA LEU A 37 0.90 -2.17 -9.89
C LEU A 37 0.21 -3.54 -10.06
N TYR A 38 -0.37 -3.79 -11.24
CA TYR A 38 -0.92 -5.11 -11.58
C TYR A 38 0.12 -6.22 -11.38
N LEU A 39 1.31 -6.06 -11.96
CA LEU A 39 2.40 -7.05 -11.82
C LEU A 39 2.84 -7.24 -10.36
N LEU A 40 2.94 -6.16 -9.58
CA LEU A 40 3.27 -6.28 -8.15
C LEU A 40 2.21 -7.07 -7.39
N MET A 41 0.93 -6.82 -7.66
CA MET A 41 -0.17 -7.55 -7.02
C MET A 41 -0.19 -9.01 -7.45
N GLU A 42 -0.07 -9.30 -8.76
CA GLU A 42 0.03 -10.68 -9.27
C GLU A 42 1.23 -11.45 -8.68
N LYS A 43 2.38 -10.78 -8.52
CA LYS A 43 3.57 -11.41 -7.91
C LYS A 43 3.46 -11.59 -6.40
N GLN A 44 2.44 -11.04 -5.76
CA GLN A 44 2.11 -11.22 -4.35
C GLN A 44 0.79 -11.98 -4.14
N HIS A 45 0.22 -12.58 -5.18
CA HIS A 45 -1.06 -13.30 -5.14
C HIS A 45 -1.09 -14.43 -4.07
N ASN A 46 0.06 -15.02 -3.75
CA ASN A 46 0.20 -16.00 -2.66
C ASN A 46 -0.18 -15.45 -1.27
N ARG A 47 -0.20 -14.14 -1.09
CA ARG A 47 -0.46 -13.49 0.19
C ARG A 47 -1.94 -13.22 0.45
N GLY A 48 -2.75 -13.03 -0.59
CA GLY A 48 -4.16 -12.74 -0.41
C GLY A 48 -4.99 -13.07 -1.64
N GLN A 49 -6.02 -13.90 -1.44
CA GLN A 49 -6.90 -14.38 -2.51
C GLN A 49 -8.39 -14.06 -2.25
N ASP A 50 -8.71 -13.50 -1.07
CA ASP A 50 -10.09 -13.24 -0.64
C ASP A 50 -10.56 -11.83 -0.98
N GLY A 51 -9.74 -11.08 -1.71
CA GLY A 51 -10.08 -9.77 -2.21
C GLY A 51 -8.85 -8.98 -2.64
N ALA A 52 -9.10 -8.00 -3.48
CA ALA A 52 -8.11 -7.04 -3.94
C ALA A 52 -8.68 -5.64 -3.98
N GLY A 53 -7.80 -4.65 -3.92
CA GLY A 53 -8.22 -3.28 -4.14
C GLY A 53 -7.05 -2.38 -4.48
N ILE A 54 -7.37 -1.30 -5.14
CA ILE A 54 -6.42 -0.25 -5.48
C ILE A 54 -6.95 1.11 -5.08
N ALA A 55 -6.02 2.04 -4.85
CA ALA A 55 -6.31 3.46 -4.82
C ALA A 55 -5.27 4.24 -5.63
N ALA A 56 -5.67 5.40 -6.11
CA ALA A 56 -4.82 6.32 -6.84
C ALA A 56 -5.02 7.75 -6.36
N VAL A 57 -3.94 8.54 -6.39
CA VAL A 57 -3.98 9.99 -6.21
C VAL A 57 -3.35 10.65 -7.42
N LYS A 58 -4.10 11.56 -8.05
CA LYS A 58 -3.64 12.39 -9.17
C LYS A 58 -3.02 13.68 -8.62
N LEU A 59 -1.84 14.02 -9.10
CA LEU A 59 -1.21 15.30 -8.83
C LEU A 59 -1.68 16.35 -9.84
N ASN A 60 -1.64 17.62 -9.44
CA ASN A 60 -1.94 18.76 -10.32
C ASN A 60 -3.28 18.60 -11.04
N THR A 61 -4.30 18.14 -10.31
CA THR A 61 -5.67 18.07 -10.83
C THR A 61 -6.31 19.45 -10.67
N GLU A 62 -7.01 19.91 -11.71
CA GLU A 62 -7.74 21.16 -11.65
C GLU A 62 -8.82 21.13 -10.57
N PRO A 63 -9.12 22.28 -9.92
CA PRO A 63 -10.19 22.37 -8.94
C PRO A 63 -11.53 21.86 -9.48
N GLY A 64 -12.24 21.07 -8.68
CA GLY A 64 -13.53 20.48 -9.06
C GLY A 64 -13.45 19.10 -9.71
N TYR A 65 -12.26 18.65 -10.12
CA TYR A 65 -12.08 17.30 -10.66
C TYR A 65 -11.67 16.29 -9.59
N PRO A 66 -12.15 15.03 -9.66
CA PRO A 66 -11.75 13.98 -8.74
C PRO A 66 -10.24 13.69 -8.85
N PHE A 67 -9.53 13.79 -7.72
CA PHE A 67 -8.10 13.53 -7.64
C PHE A 67 -7.75 12.26 -6.88
N MET A 68 -8.72 11.66 -6.18
CA MET A 68 -8.57 10.40 -5.47
C MET A 68 -9.56 9.37 -5.99
N TYR A 69 -9.07 8.16 -6.21
CA TYR A 69 -9.84 7.03 -6.70
C TYR A 69 -9.61 5.80 -5.83
N ARG A 70 -10.63 4.94 -5.74
CA ARG A 70 -10.54 3.63 -5.09
C ARG A 70 -11.46 2.64 -5.79
N LEU A 71 -10.94 1.44 -6.03
CA LEU A 71 -11.68 0.30 -6.54
C LEU A 71 -11.33 -0.94 -5.72
N ARG A 72 -12.33 -1.78 -5.38
CA ARG A 72 -12.17 -2.98 -4.57
C ARG A 72 -13.03 -4.11 -5.10
N SER A 73 -12.58 -5.35 -4.89
CA SER A 73 -13.31 -6.56 -5.22
C SER A 73 -13.04 -7.65 -4.19
N ASN A 74 -14.06 -8.45 -3.89
CA ASN A 74 -14.00 -9.68 -3.10
C ASN A 74 -14.36 -10.92 -3.95
N ALA A 75 -14.32 -10.81 -5.26
CA ALA A 75 -14.53 -11.93 -6.17
C ALA A 75 -13.37 -12.94 -6.08
N SER A 76 -13.61 -14.18 -6.50
CA SER A 76 -12.58 -15.24 -6.54
C SER A 76 -11.36 -14.89 -7.41
N GLN A 77 -11.54 -14.04 -8.42
CA GLN A 77 -10.47 -13.47 -9.26
C GLN A 77 -10.40 -11.95 -9.07
N SER A 78 -10.26 -11.53 -7.83
CA SER A 78 -10.38 -10.13 -7.43
C SER A 78 -9.39 -9.19 -8.13
N ILE A 79 -8.13 -9.60 -8.37
CA ILE A 79 -7.15 -8.82 -9.12
C ILE A 79 -7.62 -8.62 -10.56
N ALA A 80 -7.99 -9.71 -11.23
CA ALA A 80 -8.46 -9.65 -12.62
C ALA A 80 -9.73 -8.79 -12.75
N GLN A 81 -10.64 -8.86 -11.77
CA GLN A 81 -11.85 -8.03 -11.77
C GLN A 81 -11.53 -6.55 -11.61
N VAL A 82 -10.65 -6.19 -10.66
CA VAL A 82 -10.24 -4.78 -10.44
C VAL A 82 -9.57 -4.20 -11.69
N PHE A 83 -8.60 -4.90 -12.26
CA PHE A 83 -7.89 -4.38 -13.43
C PHE A 83 -8.70 -4.52 -14.72
N GLY A 84 -9.58 -5.51 -14.82
CA GLY A 84 -10.55 -5.65 -15.91
C GLY A 84 -11.53 -4.48 -15.98
N GLN A 85 -12.05 -4.02 -14.84
CA GLN A 85 -12.88 -2.83 -14.79
C GLN A 85 -12.13 -1.58 -15.29
N ILE A 86 -10.89 -1.39 -14.90
CA ILE A 86 -10.06 -0.27 -15.39
C ILE A 86 -9.82 -0.39 -16.89
N ALA A 87 -9.56 -1.60 -17.39
CA ALA A 87 -9.40 -1.84 -18.83
C ALA A 87 -10.66 -1.48 -19.61
N ASN A 88 -11.83 -1.86 -19.11
CA ASN A 88 -13.12 -1.49 -19.72
C ASN A 88 -13.34 0.02 -19.72
N GLU A 89 -12.99 0.74 -18.63
CA GLU A 89 -13.05 2.21 -18.58
C GLU A 89 -12.14 2.84 -19.66
N ILE A 90 -10.96 2.27 -19.90
CA ILE A 90 -10.04 2.73 -20.95
C ILE A 90 -10.61 2.46 -22.35
N GLU A 91 -11.15 1.25 -22.58
CA GLU A 91 -11.76 0.88 -23.86
C GLU A 91 -13.00 1.72 -24.17
N GLU A 92 -13.80 2.05 -23.16
CA GLU A 92 -14.95 2.95 -23.31
C GLU A 92 -14.48 4.33 -23.78
N VAL A 93 -13.44 4.91 -23.15
CA VAL A 93 -12.90 6.19 -23.58
C VAL A 93 -12.32 6.13 -24.99
N GLU A 94 -11.62 5.05 -25.34
CA GLU A 94 -11.09 4.84 -26.71
C GLU A 94 -12.18 4.73 -27.76
N SER A 95 -13.38 4.21 -27.42
CA SER A 95 -14.48 4.07 -28.37
C SER A 95 -14.94 5.39 -28.95
N TYR A 96 -14.83 6.49 -28.19
CA TYR A 96 -15.19 7.85 -28.65
C TYR A 96 -14.00 8.78 -28.83
N GLN A 97 -12.81 8.41 -28.35
CA GLN A 97 -11.53 9.11 -28.54
C GLN A 97 -10.42 8.10 -28.90
N PRO A 98 -10.37 7.57 -30.14
CA PRO A 98 -9.45 6.47 -30.50
C PRO A 98 -7.97 6.75 -30.24
N ASP A 99 -7.55 8.00 -30.35
CA ASP A 99 -6.14 8.40 -30.20
C ASP A 99 -5.75 8.81 -28.77
N ILE A 100 -6.65 8.66 -27.79
CA ILE A 100 -6.45 9.21 -26.43
C ILE A 100 -5.19 8.67 -25.76
N LYS A 101 -4.80 7.42 -26.05
CA LYS A 101 -3.56 6.82 -25.52
C LYS A 101 -2.30 7.56 -25.93
N ASN A 102 -2.36 8.32 -27.02
CA ASN A 102 -1.24 9.15 -27.49
C ASN A 102 -1.13 10.47 -26.71
N TYR A 103 -2.15 10.82 -25.92
CA TYR A 103 -2.25 12.06 -25.15
C TYR A 103 -2.31 11.77 -23.64
N PRO A 104 -1.19 11.48 -22.97
CA PRO A 104 -1.15 11.05 -21.58
C PRO A 104 -1.88 11.96 -20.59
N GLY A 105 -1.85 13.29 -20.83
CA GLY A 105 -2.54 14.27 -20.00
C GLY A 105 -4.06 14.17 -20.10
N LEU A 106 -4.60 13.97 -21.32
CA LEU A 106 -6.03 13.76 -21.57
C LEU A 106 -6.46 12.40 -20.98
N LEU A 107 -5.69 11.35 -21.25
CA LEU A 107 -5.96 10.01 -20.70
C LEU A 107 -6.04 10.05 -19.17
N LYS A 108 -5.11 10.72 -18.49
CA LYS A 108 -5.16 10.93 -17.05
C LYS A 108 -6.45 11.62 -16.61
N GLY A 109 -6.94 12.58 -17.37
CA GLY A 109 -8.21 13.28 -17.09
C GLY A 109 -9.40 12.34 -17.10
N HIS A 110 -9.46 11.44 -18.08
CA HIS A 110 -10.58 10.53 -18.30
C HIS A 110 -10.54 9.28 -17.40
N ILE A 111 -9.36 8.71 -17.13
CA ILE A 111 -9.24 7.46 -16.37
C ILE A 111 -9.02 7.74 -14.88
N PRO A 112 -10.03 7.44 -14.01
CA PRO A 112 -9.94 7.74 -12.57
C PRO A 112 -8.76 7.09 -11.87
N ALA A 113 -8.42 5.84 -12.23
CA ALA A 113 -7.32 5.08 -11.65
C ALA A 113 -5.91 5.58 -12.04
N MET A 114 -5.80 6.47 -13.05
CA MET A 114 -4.52 6.93 -13.57
C MET A 114 -3.94 8.07 -12.72
N GLY A 115 -3.32 7.71 -11.60
CA GLY A 115 -2.64 8.63 -10.68
C GLY A 115 -1.13 8.45 -10.66
N GLU A 116 -0.40 9.47 -10.23
CA GLU A 116 1.05 9.39 -9.96
C GLU A 116 1.37 8.62 -8.70
N LEU A 117 0.42 8.52 -7.76
CA LEU A 117 0.51 7.70 -6.56
C LEU A 117 -0.50 6.56 -6.67
N LEU A 118 -0.03 5.35 -6.47
CA LEU A 118 -0.82 4.14 -6.57
C LEU A 118 -0.60 3.27 -5.33
N LEU A 119 -1.68 2.73 -4.78
CA LEU A 119 -1.66 1.82 -3.64
C LEU A 119 -2.50 0.59 -3.99
N GLY A 120 -1.90 -0.58 -3.91
CA GLY A 120 -2.55 -1.87 -4.13
C GLY A 120 -2.54 -2.72 -2.87
N HIS A 121 -3.57 -3.53 -2.71
CA HIS A 121 -3.71 -4.42 -1.57
C HIS A 121 -4.36 -5.75 -1.98
N LEU A 122 -3.85 -6.82 -1.40
CA LEU A 122 -4.39 -8.18 -1.50
C LEU A 122 -4.85 -8.62 -0.12
N ARG A 123 -6.11 -8.99 -0.02
CA ARG A 123 -6.73 -9.39 1.23
C ARG A 123 -6.62 -10.90 1.44
N TYR A 124 -6.18 -11.27 2.63
CA TYR A 124 -6.42 -12.58 3.21
C TYR A 124 -7.51 -12.44 4.30
N GLY A 125 -8.65 -13.10 4.09
CA GLY A 125 -9.86 -12.88 4.90
C GLY A 125 -9.83 -13.60 6.22
N THR A 126 -9.31 -12.96 7.24
CA THR A 126 -9.18 -13.52 8.59
C THR A 126 -10.27 -13.04 9.53
N GLN A 127 -10.74 -11.84 9.33
CA GLN A 127 -11.82 -11.23 10.09
C GLN A 127 -12.95 -10.81 9.14
N GLY A 128 -14.17 -10.93 9.65
CA GLY A 128 -15.37 -10.57 8.93
C GLY A 128 -15.80 -11.60 7.88
N LYS A 129 -17.02 -11.47 7.40
CA LYS A 129 -17.56 -12.23 6.27
C LYS A 129 -16.81 -11.83 5.00
N ASN A 130 -16.95 -12.61 3.93
CA ASN A 130 -16.45 -12.25 2.60
C ASN A 130 -17.22 -11.03 2.05
N ASP A 131 -16.95 -9.86 2.65
CA ASP A 131 -17.59 -8.58 2.33
C ASP A 131 -16.53 -7.61 1.80
N VAL A 132 -16.83 -6.95 0.69
CA VAL A 132 -15.99 -5.94 0.04
C VAL A 132 -15.66 -4.76 0.99
N ASN A 133 -16.47 -4.54 2.00
CA ASN A 133 -16.22 -3.49 2.99
C ASN A 133 -14.94 -3.72 3.80
N TYR A 134 -14.51 -4.97 3.96
CA TYR A 134 -13.23 -5.29 4.60
C TYR A 134 -12.04 -5.31 3.63
N CYS A 135 -12.25 -5.12 2.32
CA CYS A 135 -11.16 -5.01 1.38
C CYS A 135 -10.50 -3.63 1.46
N HIS A 136 -9.17 -3.60 1.60
CA HIS A 136 -8.42 -2.36 1.50
C HIS A 136 -8.24 -1.98 0.01
N PRO A 137 -7.89 -0.71 -0.28
CA PRO A 137 -7.65 0.43 0.62
C PRO A 137 -8.93 1.01 1.21
N PHE A 138 -8.80 1.58 2.43
CA PHE A 138 -9.82 2.49 2.98
C PHE A 138 -9.50 3.92 2.59
N ILE A 139 -10.53 4.76 2.51
CA ILE A 139 -10.40 6.17 2.20
C ILE A 139 -11.22 7.00 3.18
N LYS A 140 -10.60 8.02 3.76
CA LYS A 140 -11.25 9.03 4.59
C LYS A 140 -11.19 10.36 3.83
N LYS A 141 -12.35 10.84 3.44
CA LYS A 141 -12.50 12.07 2.65
C LYS A 141 -12.67 13.28 3.57
N ASN A 142 -12.13 14.41 3.14
CA ASN A 142 -12.29 15.72 3.75
C ASN A 142 -12.48 16.77 2.65
N THR A 143 -13.12 17.90 2.97
CA THR A 143 -13.26 19.03 2.04
C THR A 143 -11.92 19.70 1.70
N ILE A 144 -10.96 19.64 2.62
CA ILE A 144 -9.59 20.13 2.40
C ILE A 144 -8.77 18.99 1.79
N PRO A 145 -8.23 19.14 0.56
CA PRO A 145 -7.50 18.06 -0.12
C PRO A 145 -6.39 17.46 0.73
N ALA A 146 -5.58 18.26 1.41
CA ALA A 146 -4.47 17.81 2.24
C ALA A 146 -4.88 16.91 3.42
N ARG A 147 -6.14 16.96 3.83
CA ARG A 147 -6.72 16.14 4.93
C ARG A 147 -7.35 14.84 4.44
N ASN A 148 -7.35 14.57 3.14
CA ASN A 148 -7.80 13.27 2.63
C ASN A 148 -6.71 12.23 2.82
N LEU A 149 -7.11 11.04 3.26
CA LEU A 149 -6.19 9.94 3.56
C LEU A 149 -6.72 8.63 2.98
N THR A 150 -5.84 7.87 2.35
CA THR A 150 -6.08 6.49 1.94
C THR A 150 -5.07 5.58 2.61
N LEU A 151 -5.51 4.46 3.18
CA LEU A 151 -4.64 3.48 3.85
C LEU A 151 -4.92 2.07 3.38
N ALA A 152 -3.87 1.27 3.34
CA ALA A 152 -3.92 -0.18 3.20
C ALA A 152 -2.72 -0.80 3.94
N GLY A 153 -2.83 -2.06 4.36
CA GLY A 153 -1.69 -2.70 5.01
C GLY A 153 -1.93 -4.14 5.43
N ASN A 154 -0.87 -4.72 5.96
CA ASN A 154 -0.82 -6.02 6.62
C ASN A 154 -0.49 -5.79 8.09
N PHE A 155 -1.42 -6.06 8.98
CA PHE A 155 -1.27 -5.73 10.39
C PHE A 155 -2.16 -6.61 11.29
N ASN A 156 -1.81 -6.61 12.57
CA ASN A 156 -2.61 -7.13 13.65
C ASN A 156 -2.32 -6.25 14.87
N LEU A 157 -3.30 -5.41 15.25
CA LEU A 157 -3.25 -4.60 16.46
C LEU A 157 -3.96 -5.34 17.60
N VAL A 158 -3.48 -5.14 18.82
CA VAL A 158 -4.07 -5.72 20.03
C VAL A 158 -4.86 -4.70 20.84
N ASN A 159 -4.76 -3.41 20.50
CA ASN A 159 -5.36 -2.32 21.25
C ASN A 159 -6.39 -1.50 20.44
N THR A 160 -7.05 -2.10 19.47
CA THR A 160 -7.98 -1.43 18.56
C THR A 160 -9.13 -0.71 19.29
N GLU A 161 -9.73 -1.31 20.32
CA GLU A 161 -10.81 -0.71 21.12
C GLU A 161 -10.31 0.52 21.87
N GLU A 162 -9.14 0.44 22.52
CA GLU A 162 -8.53 1.55 23.23
C GLU A 162 -8.27 2.76 22.35
N LEU A 163 -7.92 2.53 21.06
CA LEU A 163 -7.68 3.61 20.09
C LEU A 163 -8.98 4.38 19.78
N PHE A 164 -10.11 3.72 19.68
CA PHE A 164 -11.40 4.38 19.49
C PHE A 164 -11.82 5.18 20.73
N ASP A 165 -11.61 4.63 21.92
CA ASP A 165 -11.91 5.27 23.19
C ASP A 165 -11.06 6.54 23.39
N LEU A 166 -9.76 6.48 23.11
CA LEU A 166 -8.83 7.60 23.21
C LEU A 166 -9.21 8.78 22.31
N LEU A 167 -9.82 8.49 21.15
CA LEU A 167 -10.28 9.51 20.22
C LEU A 167 -11.73 9.97 20.46
N ASN A 168 -12.42 9.43 21.48
CA ASN A 168 -13.85 9.60 21.73
C ASN A 168 -14.71 9.29 20.48
N ILE A 169 -14.33 8.28 19.73
CA ILE A 169 -15.07 7.83 18.55
C ILE A 169 -15.92 6.64 18.94
N MET A 170 -17.23 6.73 18.67
CA MET A 170 -18.13 5.59 18.73
C MET A 170 -18.07 4.82 17.40
N PRO A 171 -17.30 3.74 17.30
CA PRO A 171 -17.22 2.99 16.06
C PRO A 171 -18.51 2.21 15.82
N GLY A 172 -18.96 2.12 14.58
CA GLY A 172 -19.96 1.16 14.16
C GLY A 172 -19.43 -0.28 14.24
N ASP A 173 -20.32 -1.27 14.17
CA ASP A 173 -19.94 -2.70 14.33
C ASP A 173 -18.87 -3.16 13.35
N PHE A 174 -18.85 -2.63 12.13
CA PHE A 174 -17.80 -2.88 11.14
C PHE A 174 -16.45 -2.33 11.61
N GLN A 175 -16.43 -1.11 12.12
CA GLN A 175 -15.18 -0.43 12.51
C GLN A 175 -14.53 -1.10 13.72
N LYS A 176 -15.32 -1.61 14.68
CA LYS A 176 -14.83 -2.37 15.85
C LYS A 176 -14.04 -3.63 15.47
N GLN A 177 -14.29 -4.17 14.28
CA GLN A 177 -13.66 -5.39 13.78
C GLN A 177 -12.53 -5.11 12.78
N SER A 178 -12.06 -3.87 12.68
CA SER A 178 -11.10 -3.47 11.67
C SER A 178 -9.96 -2.65 12.25
N ASP A 179 -8.79 -3.27 12.40
CA ASP A 179 -7.56 -2.59 12.78
C ASP A 179 -7.24 -1.40 11.85
N LEU A 180 -7.53 -1.55 10.55
CA LEU A 180 -7.34 -0.46 9.59
C LEU A 180 -8.23 0.74 9.90
N ALA A 181 -9.46 0.52 10.36
CA ALA A 181 -10.34 1.63 10.73
C ALA A 181 -9.77 2.41 11.92
N ALA A 182 -9.27 1.72 12.95
CA ALA A 182 -8.62 2.37 14.08
C ALA A 182 -7.36 3.14 13.66
N MET A 183 -6.48 2.51 12.86
CA MET A 183 -5.29 3.17 12.32
C MET A 183 -5.64 4.40 11.48
N MET A 184 -6.69 4.30 10.65
CA MET A 184 -7.20 5.41 9.83
C MET A 184 -7.62 6.59 10.71
N GLU A 185 -8.38 6.35 11.77
CA GLU A 185 -8.84 7.40 12.67
C GLU A 185 -7.67 8.09 13.37
N VAL A 186 -6.72 7.33 13.90
CA VAL A 186 -5.54 7.87 14.59
C VAL A 186 -4.65 8.70 13.66
N ILE A 187 -4.28 8.13 12.50
CA ILE A 187 -3.40 8.83 11.55
C ILE A 187 -4.11 10.08 11.00
N HIS A 188 -5.40 9.97 10.66
CA HIS A 188 -6.18 11.09 10.16
C HIS A 188 -6.32 12.22 11.20
N HIS A 189 -6.51 11.87 12.48
CA HIS A 189 -6.57 12.86 13.57
C HIS A 189 -5.29 13.71 13.63
N PHE A 190 -4.12 13.07 13.60
CA PHE A 190 -2.85 13.80 13.62
C PHE A 190 -2.56 14.50 12.29
N LEU A 191 -3.03 13.97 11.16
CA LEU A 191 -2.93 14.62 9.86
C LEU A 191 -3.70 15.95 9.85
N VAL A 192 -4.94 15.95 10.34
CA VAL A 192 -5.77 17.15 10.44
C VAL A 192 -5.11 18.18 11.34
N LYS A 193 -4.65 17.79 12.54
CA LYS A 193 -3.94 18.68 13.45
C LYS A 193 -2.69 19.29 12.82
N ALA A 194 -1.89 18.49 12.12
CA ALA A 194 -0.67 18.96 11.47
C ALA A 194 -0.96 19.96 10.34
N ASP A 195 -2.10 19.80 9.62
CA ASP A 195 -2.56 20.77 8.63
C ASP A 195 -3.11 22.04 9.26
N GLU A 196 -3.78 21.95 10.43
CA GLU A 196 -4.23 23.12 11.19
C GLU A 196 -3.07 23.96 11.73
N ASP A 197 -2.03 23.28 12.22
CA ASP A 197 -0.82 23.94 12.75
C ASP A 197 0.01 24.60 11.63
N ASN A 198 0.05 24.00 10.42
CA ASN A 198 0.81 24.52 9.28
C ASN A 198 0.11 24.16 7.94
N PRO A 199 -0.90 24.95 7.54
CA PRO A 199 -1.74 24.66 6.39
C PRO A 199 -0.95 24.42 5.09
N GLY A 200 -1.24 23.29 4.44
CA GLY A 200 -0.62 22.89 3.18
C GLY A 200 0.84 22.41 3.28
N ASN A 201 1.47 22.45 4.45
CA ASN A 201 2.86 21.99 4.65
C ASN A 201 2.95 20.94 5.76
N ILE A 202 2.28 19.83 5.57
CA ILE A 202 2.19 18.76 6.56
C ILE A 202 3.53 18.03 6.70
N ASN A 203 4.01 17.91 7.94
CA ASN A 203 5.15 17.05 8.27
C ASN A 203 4.65 15.61 8.52
N ILE A 204 4.67 14.77 7.49
CA ILE A 204 4.24 13.36 7.58
C ILE A 204 5.02 12.58 8.62
N SER A 205 6.33 12.81 8.76
CA SER A 205 7.15 12.15 9.79
C SER A 205 6.63 12.45 11.20
N ALA A 206 6.30 13.70 11.48
CA ALA A 206 5.75 14.10 12.77
C ALA A 206 4.35 13.50 13.03
N VAL A 207 3.51 13.43 11.99
CA VAL A 207 2.20 12.76 12.05
C VAL A 207 2.38 11.29 12.42
N LEU A 208 3.26 10.58 11.69
CA LEU A 208 3.51 9.16 11.91
C LEU A 208 4.12 8.88 13.30
N LYS A 209 5.04 9.71 13.77
CA LYS A 209 5.63 9.58 15.13
C LYS A 209 4.56 9.60 16.21
N LYS A 210 3.61 10.55 16.11
CA LYS A 210 2.49 10.65 17.06
C LYS A 210 1.53 9.45 16.94
N ALA A 211 1.21 9.03 15.72
CA ALA A 211 0.27 7.94 15.50
C ALA A 211 0.84 6.59 15.95
N VAL A 212 2.10 6.27 15.56
CA VAL A 212 2.72 4.98 15.85
C VAL A 212 2.94 4.76 17.34
N SER A 213 3.17 5.83 18.12
CA SER A 213 3.30 5.72 19.58
C SER A 213 2.03 5.22 20.27
N MET A 214 0.89 5.21 19.58
CA MET A 214 -0.39 4.72 20.09
C MET A 214 -0.69 3.28 19.64
N PHE A 215 0.05 2.71 18.67
CA PHE A 215 -0.22 1.39 18.12
C PHE A 215 0.52 0.30 18.88
N ASP A 216 -0.21 -0.74 19.29
CA ASP A 216 0.37 -1.97 19.82
C ASP A 216 0.06 -3.13 18.87
N GLY A 217 1.13 -3.75 18.34
CA GLY A 217 1.02 -4.86 17.38
C GLY A 217 2.05 -4.82 16.26
N GLY A 218 1.92 -5.78 15.35
CA GLY A 218 2.76 -5.87 14.15
C GLY A 218 2.09 -5.27 12.93
N PHE A 219 2.77 -4.40 12.19
CA PHE A 219 2.19 -3.77 11.01
C PHE A 219 3.18 -3.40 9.91
N HIS A 220 2.69 -3.47 8.70
CA HIS A 220 3.24 -2.86 7.49
C HIS A 220 2.09 -2.12 6.79
N VAL A 221 2.10 -0.81 6.82
CA VAL A 221 1.01 0.03 6.32
C VAL A 221 1.52 1.05 5.32
N GLY A 222 0.77 1.24 4.24
CA GLY A 222 0.99 2.28 3.24
C GLY A 222 -0.16 3.26 3.21
N GLY A 223 0.16 4.54 2.97
CA GLY A 223 -0.81 5.61 2.88
C GLY A 223 -0.55 6.58 1.74
N LEU A 224 -1.65 7.06 1.16
CA LEU A 224 -1.66 8.18 0.21
C LEU A 224 -2.41 9.35 0.83
N VAL A 225 -1.81 10.53 0.79
CA VAL A 225 -2.39 11.78 1.29
C VAL A 225 -2.86 12.62 0.11
N GLY A 226 -3.97 13.30 0.27
CA GLY A 226 -4.57 14.06 -0.82
C GLY A 226 -3.77 15.27 -1.31
N ASN A 227 -2.74 15.72 -0.56
CA ASN A 227 -1.78 16.71 -1.03
C ASN A 227 -0.71 16.14 -1.98
N GLY A 228 -0.71 14.82 -2.20
CA GLY A 228 0.28 14.13 -3.05
C GLY A 228 1.47 13.53 -2.29
N ASP A 229 1.51 13.62 -0.97
CA ASP A 229 2.47 12.88 -0.15
C ASP A 229 2.04 11.41 -0.04
N CYS A 230 3.00 10.50 0.11
CA CYS A 230 2.70 9.12 0.46
C CYS A 230 3.77 8.54 1.39
N PHE A 231 3.42 7.44 2.04
CA PHE A 231 4.33 6.79 2.96
C PHE A 231 4.10 5.27 3.02
N VAL A 232 5.13 4.58 3.45
CA VAL A 232 5.04 3.19 3.92
C VAL A 232 5.78 3.11 5.24
N MET A 233 5.19 2.53 6.26
CA MET A 233 5.84 2.37 7.56
C MET A 233 5.73 0.94 8.08
N ARG A 234 6.67 0.58 8.95
CA ARG A 234 6.81 -0.74 9.55
C ARG A 234 6.90 -0.66 11.07
N ASP A 235 6.33 -1.63 11.76
CA ASP A 235 6.37 -1.73 13.21
C ASP A 235 7.80 -1.78 13.80
N ALA A 236 7.92 -1.46 15.09
CA ALA A 236 9.20 -1.36 15.79
C ALA A 236 9.97 -2.68 15.92
N HIS A 237 9.28 -3.83 15.90
CA HIS A 237 9.88 -5.17 15.94
C HIS A 237 10.16 -5.75 14.55
N GLY A 238 9.65 -5.10 13.49
CA GLY A 238 9.76 -5.62 12.13
C GLY A 238 9.06 -6.96 11.95
N ILE A 239 7.89 -7.14 12.56
CA ILE A 239 7.10 -8.37 12.52
C ILE A 239 6.69 -8.68 11.08
N ARG A 240 6.13 -7.67 10.39
CA ARG A 240 5.71 -7.80 8.99
C ARG A 240 6.84 -7.45 8.03
N PRO A 241 6.99 -8.16 6.90
CA PRO A 241 8.01 -7.83 5.90
C PRO A 241 7.63 -6.57 5.13
N SER A 242 8.63 -5.77 4.79
CA SER A 242 8.49 -4.56 4.00
C SER A 242 9.78 -4.29 3.23
N TYR A 243 9.65 -4.10 1.93
CA TYR A 243 10.76 -3.85 1.02
C TYR A 243 10.47 -2.65 0.14
N TYR A 244 11.52 -1.97 -0.32
CA TYR A 244 11.39 -0.83 -1.22
C TYR A 244 12.51 -0.74 -2.24
N TYR A 245 12.24 -0.03 -3.32
CA TYR A 245 13.18 0.30 -4.38
C TYR A 245 12.96 1.76 -4.81
N ILE A 246 14.06 2.48 -5.03
CA ILE A 246 14.04 3.90 -5.41
C ILE A 246 15.01 4.10 -6.56
N ASN A 247 14.54 4.78 -7.61
CA ASN A 247 15.39 5.37 -8.64
C ASN A 247 14.85 6.77 -9.02
N ASP A 248 15.40 7.37 -10.07
CA ASP A 248 15.01 8.70 -10.53
C ASP A 248 13.62 8.74 -11.20
N GLU A 249 13.03 7.60 -11.52
CA GLU A 249 11.73 7.48 -12.19
C GLU A 249 10.60 7.09 -11.24
N ILE A 250 10.89 6.24 -10.25
CA ILE A 250 9.88 5.64 -9.38
C ILE A 250 10.37 5.46 -7.95
N VAL A 251 9.44 5.47 -7.03
CA VAL A 251 9.57 4.87 -5.71
C VAL A 251 8.56 3.74 -5.60
N VAL A 252 8.99 2.58 -5.14
CA VAL A 252 8.16 1.39 -5.00
C VAL A 252 8.34 0.80 -3.62
N ALA A 253 7.25 0.35 -2.99
CA ALA A 253 7.30 -0.49 -1.81
C ALA A 253 6.35 -1.68 -1.95
N ALA A 254 6.71 -2.81 -1.36
CA ALA A 254 5.89 -4.03 -1.37
C ALA A 254 6.18 -4.93 -0.17
N SER A 255 5.26 -5.84 0.11
CA SER A 255 5.44 -6.85 1.17
C SER A 255 6.51 -7.88 0.82
N GLU A 256 6.79 -8.11 -0.48
CA GLU A 256 7.78 -9.10 -0.92
C GLU A 256 8.86 -8.47 -1.82
N ARG A 257 10.14 -8.77 -1.51
CA ARG A 257 11.30 -8.36 -2.32
C ARG A 257 11.20 -8.86 -3.76
N VAL A 258 10.84 -10.13 -3.91
CA VAL A 258 10.77 -10.81 -5.21
C VAL A 258 9.72 -10.18 -6.12
N ALA A 259 8.62 -9.66 -5.55
CA ALA A 259 7.61 -8.97 -6.32
C ALA A 259 8.18 -7.71 -6.99
N ILE A 260 8.96 -6.91 -6.25
CA ILE A 260 9.64 -5.72 -6.79
C ILE A 260 10.67 -6.13 -7.85
N ARG A 261 11.54 -7.10 -7.53
CA ARG A 261 12.56 -7.60 -8.47
C ARG A 261 11.95 -8.02 -9.80
N THR A 262 10.90 -8.82 -9.75
CA THR A 262 10.25 -9.35 -10.95
C THR A 262 9.52 -8.26 -11.73
N ALA A 263 8.76 -7.38 -11.05
CA ALA A 263 7.97 -6.35 -11.71
C ALA A 263 8.85 -5.30 -12.40
N PHE A 264 10.02 -4.98 -11.84
CA PHE A 264 10.90 -3.92 -12.33
C PHE A 264 12.20 -4.43 -12.98
N ASN A 265 12.43 -5.73 -12.97
CA ASN A 265 13.64 -6.37 -13.48
C ASN A 265 14.93 -5.74 -12.89
N VAL A 266 14.98 -5.66 -11.56
CA VAL A 266 16.10 -5.10 -10.80
C VAL A 266 16.84 -6.19 -10.00
N ALA A 267 18.12 -5.92 -9.69
CA ALA A 267 18.92 -6.87 -8.93
C ALA A 267 18.45 -6.98 -7.47
N GLU A 268 18.80 -8.07 -6.81
CA GLU A 268 18.37 -8.31 -5.42
C GLU A 268 18.86 -7.25 -4.46
N ASN A 269 20.11 -6.81 -4.63
CA ASN A 269 20.76 -5.83 -3.77
C ASN A 269 20.20 -4.42 -3.97
N ASP A 270 19.49 -4.16 -5.06
CA ASP A 270 18.83 -2.86 -5.29
C ASP A 270 17.54 -2.71 -4.47
N VAL A 271 16.94 -3.85 -4.08
CA VAL A 271 15.71 -3.86 -3.28
C VAL A 271 16.05 -3.96 -1.81
N LEU A 272 15.84 -2.87 -1.11
CA LEU A 272 16.18 -2.71 0.30
C LEU A 272 15.02 -3.14 1.21
N GLU A 273 15.37 -3.67 2.38
CA GLU A 273 14.40 -3.91 3.45
C GLU A 273 14.12 -2.60 4.19
N LEU A 274 12.85 -2.27 4.41
CA LEU A 274 12.49 -1.18 5.31
C LEU A 274 12.72 -1.66 6.75
N MET A 275 13.63 -0.99 7.45
CA MET A 275 14.04 -1.40 8.80
C MET A 275 12.93 -1.25 9.83
N PRO A 276 12.96 -2.02 10.93
CA PRO A 276 12.00 -1.89 12.02
C PRO A 276 11.86 -0.46 12.53
N GLY A 277 10.64 -0.01 12.73
CA GLY A 277 10.32 1.33 13.22
C GLY A 277 10.56 2.46 12.21
N CYS A 278 10.93 2.15 10.97
CA CYS A 278 11.14 3.14 9.91
C CYS A 278 9.91 3.38 9.05
N ALA A 279 9.86 4.55 8.44
CA ALA A 279 8.96 4.87 7.35
C ALA A 279 9.73 5.38 6.13
N LEU A 280 9.34 4.91 4.95
CA LEU A 280 9.63 5.52 3.67
C LEU A 280 8.57 6.60 3.42
N ILE A 281 8.99 7.85 3.30
CA ILE A 281 8.13 9.01 3.07
C ILE A 281 8.48 9.62 1.72
N VAL A 282 7.48 9.85 0.91
CA VAL A 282 7.64 10.49 -0.41
C VAL A 282 6.75 11.71 -0.47
N LYS A 283 7.35 12.86 -0.72
CA LYS A 283 6.66 14.14 -0.84
C LYS A 283 6.01 14.29 -2.24
N ALA A 284 5.04 15.19 -2.34
CA ALA A 284 4.36 15.51 -3.59
C ALA A 284 5.33 15.84 -4.75
N ASP A 285 6.45 16.50 -4.45
CA ASP A 285 7.51 16.84 -5.40
C ASP A 285 8.43 15.67 -5.79
N GLY A 286 8.21 14.48 -5.22
CA GLY A 286 8.99 13.27 -5.48
C GLY A 286 10.24 13.11 -4.64
N ARG A 287 10.59 14.06 -3.74
CA ARG A 287 11.64 13.84 -2.75
C ARG A 287 11.23 12.70 -1.83
N CYS A 288 12.15 11.81 -1.54
CA CYS A 288 11.90 10.66 -0.66
C CYS A 288 12.98 10.54 0.41
N THR A 289 12.55 10.13 1.59
CA THR A 289 13.40 9.87 2.76
C THR A 289 12.98 8.57 3.42
N VAL A 290 13.94 7.89 4.05
CA VAL A 290 13.67 6.80 4.98
C VAL A 290 14.05 7.30 6.37
N GLU A 291 13.08 7.37 7.25
CA GLU A 291 13.22 7.97 8.57
C GLU A 291 12.88 6.98 9.68
N GLN A 292 13.63 7.04 10.78
CA GLN A 292 13.28 6.34 12.01
C GLN A 292 12.11 7.08 12.65
N ILE A 293 10.95 6.44 12.70
CA ILE A 293 9.73 7.01 13.29
C ILE A 293 9.66 6.71 14.77
N VAL A 294 9.94 5.46 15.15
CA VAL A 294 10.08 5.02 16.54
C VAL A 294 11.37 4.21 16.68
N PRO A 295 12.01 4.15 17.84
CA PRO A 295 13.19 3.32 18.04
C PRO A 295 12.93 1.88 17.63
N ALA A 296 13.88 1.29 16.91
CA ALA A 296 13.82 -0.15 16.60
C ALA A 296 13.96 -0.94 17.90
N LEU A 297 13.11 -1.93 18.07
CA LEU A 297 13.15 -2.88 19.17
C LEU A 297 13.78 -4.21 18.70
N GLU A 298 13.90 -5.18 19.61
CA GLU A 298 14.35 -6.53 19.26
C GLU A 298 13.52 -7.07 18.09
N ARG A 299 14.21 -7.54 17.06
CA ARG A 299 13.56 -8.05 15.84
C ARG A 299 12.77 -9.34 16.14
N LYS A 300 11.48 -9.32 15.85
CA LYS A 300 10.55 -10.45 16.00
C LYS A 300 9.86 -10.76 14.67
N ALA A 301 10.66 -11.14 13.66
CA ALA A 301 10.13 -11.47 12.35
C ALA A 301 9.15 -12.65 12.45
N CYS A 302 7.99 -12.50 11.82
CA CYS A 302 6.96 -13.53 11.80
C CYS A 302 7.47 -14.82 11.12
N SER A 303 7.47 -15.94 11.85
CA SER A 303 7.92 -17.23 11.31
C SER A 303 7.00 -17.75 10.20
N PHE A 304 5.69 -17.51 10.29
CA PHE A 304 4.74 -17.89 9.24
C PHE A 304 5.03 -17.18 7.92
N GLU A 305 5.44 -15.91 7.98
CA GLU A 305 5.89 -15.18 6.79
C GLU A 305 7.02 -15.93 6.09
N ARG A 306 8.01 -16.41 6.83
CA ARG A 306 9.21 -17.03 6.28
C ARG A 306 8.99 -18.47 5.84
N ILE A 307 8.19 -19.24 6.60
CA ILE A 307 7.96 -20.66 6.35
C ILE A 307 6.86 -20.85 5.30
N TYR A 308 5.80 -20.06 5.34
CA TYR A 308 4.57 -20.33 4.58
C TYR A 308 4.29 -19.31 3.48
N PHE A 309 4.22 -18.00 3.80
CA PHE A 309 3.73 -16.99 2.86
C PHE A 309 4.77 -16.48 1.87
N SER A 310 6.01 -16.22 2.30
CA SER A 310 7.06 -15.71 1.41
C SER A 310 7.36 -16.66 0.25
N ARG A 311 7.63 -16.12 -0.92
CA ARG A 311 7.96 -16.93 -2.09
C ARG A 311 9.31 -17.62 -1.94
N GLY A 312 9.37 -18.92 -2.29
CA GLY A 312 10.58 -19.72 -2.22
C GLY A 312 11.68 -19.36 -3.23
N ASN A 313 11.39 -18.46 -4.18
CA ASN A 313 12.38 -17.91 -5.11
C ASN A 313 13.08 -16.64 -4.59
N ASP A 314 12.79 -16.19 -3.37
CA ASP A 314 13.66 -15.28 -2.62
C ASP A 314 14.85 -16.09 -2.09
N GLU A 315 16.07 -15.66 -2.39
CA GLU A 315 17.30 -16.42 -2.05
C GLU A 315 17.45 -16.64 -0.55
N ARG A 316 17.08 -15.67 0.28
CA ARG A 316 17.15 -15.80 1.74
C ARG A 316 16.11 -16.79 2.27
N ILE A 317 14.89 -16.70 1.77
CA ILE A 317 13.81 -17.63 2.12
C ILE A 317 14.14 -19.05 1.67
N TYR A 318 14.70 -19.21 0.46
CA TYR A 318 15.15 -20.49 -0.04
C TYR A 318 16.22 -21.13 0.88
N LYS A 319 17.26 -20.38 1.26
CA LYS A 319 18.31 -20.86 2.16
C LYS A 319 17.77 -21.28 3.53
N GLU A 320 16.84 -20.49 4.10
CA GLU A 320 16.21 -20.81 5.38
C GLU A 320 15.36 -22.08 5.31
N ARG A 321 14.51 -22.20 4.28
CA ARG A 321 13.69 -23.41 4.10
C ARG A 321 14.52 -24.64 3.81
N ASN A 322 15.62 -24.48 3.09
CA ASN A 322 16.57 -25.57 2.84
C ASN A 322 17.24 -26.04 4.15
N ALA A 323 17.67 -25.10 4.99
CA ALA A 323 18.24 -25.41 6.30
C ALA A 323 17.21 -26.09 7.24
N LEU A 324 15.95 -25.65 7.22
CA LEU A 324 14.85 -26.32 7.96
C LEU A 324 14.64 -27.76 7.47
N GLY A 325 14.61 -27.98 6.14
CA GLY A 325 14.46 -29.31 5.56
C GLY A 325 15.62 -30.22 5.93
N TYR A 326 16.85 -29.70 5.90
CA TYR A 326 18.04 -30.46 6.32
C TYR A 326 17.98 -30.88 7.79
N ASN A 327 17.61 -29.97 8.69
CA ASN A 327 17.48 -30.27 10.10
C ASN A 327 16.37 -31.30 10.38
N LEU A 328 15.25 -31.23 9.63
CA LEU A 328 14.16 -32.21 9.75
C LEU A 328 14.57 -33.61 9.22
N SER A 329 15.46 -33.69 8.23
CA SER A 329 15.89 -34.97 7.66
C SER A 329 16.82 -35.76 8.58
N SER A 330 17.35 -35.16 9.64
CA SER A 330 18.23 -35.78 10.63
C SER A 330 17.51 -36.30 11.88
N ILE A 331 16.18 -36.16 11.93
CA ILE A 331 15.28 -36.71 12.95
C ILE A 331 14.66 -38.02 12.43
#